data_9010dc5b4e33eee62e6fd0c4e7754037
#
_entry.id   9010dc5b4e33eee62e6fd0c4e7754037
#
_cell.length_a   1.000
_cell.length_b   1.000
_cell.length_c   1.000
_cell.angle_alpha   90.00
_cell.angle_beta   90.00
_cell.angle_gamma   90.00
#
_symmetry.space_group_name_H-M   'P 1'
#
loop_
_entity.id
_entity.type
_entity.pdbx_description
1 polymer ?
#
loop_
_entity_poly.entity_id
_entity_poly.type
_entity_poly.pdbx_seq_one_letter_code
_entity_poly.pdbx_strand_id
1 'polypeptide(L)'
;TSKTRWRRKNYDLHKILGFYSSWISIVIAVTGLVWAFKWVDSGVQWLANGGQTIVSKPVVYKPSSTMKTVHNGLDKIFDSIPKQYPNATYAFISLPKDSIAPYYTYVREHENINEYIASYDQHSGERVELSSFDKLSIGEKIRSLNYSIHVGSILGVPGKILAFFASLISASLPVTGFLIWWGRRKRKKAPTRKRVTSKTS
;
A
#
# COMPACT_ATOMS: atom_id res chain seq x y z
N THR A 1 -5.93 -43.73 9.41
CA THR A 1 -4.48 -43.61 9.26
C THR A 1 -4.03 -42.14 9.35
N SER A 2 -2.81 -41.87 9.82
CA SER A 2 -2.29 -40.48 9.98
C SER A 2 -2.30 -39.67 8.68
N LYS A 3 -2.03 -40.29 7.53
CA LYS A 3 -2.11 -39.69 6.19
C LYS A 3 -3.51 -39.19 5.80
N THR A 4 -4.56 -39.88 6.22
CA THR A 4 -5.95 -39.48 5.94
C THR A 4 -6.33 -38.26 6.78
N ARG A 5 -5.89 -38.21 8.04
CA ARG A 5 -6.11 -37.08 8.95
C ARG A 5 -5.37 -35.82 8.46
N TRP A 6 -4.11 -35.95 7.99
CA TRP A 6 -3.35 -34.85 7.41
C TRP A 6 -4.05 -34.22 6.19
N ARG A 7 -4.49 -35.04 5.24
CA ARG A 7 -5.17 -34.54 4.02
C ARG A 7 -6.45 -33.77 4.34
N ARG A 8 -7.23 -34.25 5.30
CA ARG A 8 -8.42 -33.56 5.76
C ARG A 8 -8.08 -32.23 6.42
N LYS A 9 -7.11 -32.22 7.33
CA LYS A 9 -6.63 -30.99 7.97
C LYS A 9 -6.12 -29.95 6.96
N ASN A 10 -5.32 -30.38 5.98
CA ASN A 10 -4.83 -29.49 4.93
C ASN A 10 -5.97 -28.89 4.10
N TYR A 11 -6.98 -29.68 3.78
CA TYR A 11 -8.17 -29.19 3.07
C TYR A 11 -8.97 -28.18 3.90
N ASP A 12 -9.22 -28.49 5.16
CA ASP A 12 -9.99 -27.65 6.06
C ASP A 12 -9.23 -26.32 6.32
N LEU A 13 -7.92 -26.37 6.59
CA LEU A 13 -7.08 -25.20 6.76
C LEU A 13 -7.03 -24.35 5.48
N HIS A 14 -6.80 -24.95 4.32
CA HIS A 14 -6.79 -24.23 3.04
C HIS A 14 -8.10 -23.48 2.80
N LYS A 15 -9.24 -24.11 3.07
CA LYS A 15 -10.56 -23.51 2.90
C LYS A 15 -10.79 -22.35 3.87
N ILE A 16 -10.54 -22.59 5.17
CA ILE A 16 -10.84 -21.60 6.22
C ILE A 16 -9.88 -20.43 6.12
N LEU A 17 -8.59 -20.70 6.12
CA LEU A 17 -7.58 -19.64 6.06
C LEU A 17 -7.64 -18.87 4.72
N GLY A 18 -7.87 -19.58 3.61
CA GLY A 18 -8.05 -18.98 2.31
C GLY A 18 -9.24 -18.03 2.28
N PHE A 19 -10.38 -18.42 2.84
CA PHE A 19 -11.57 -17.57 2.88
C PHE A 19 -11.34 -16.29 3.70
N TYR A 20 -10.81 -16.39 4.92
CA TYR A 20 -10.60 -15.21 5.75
C TYR A 20 -9.47 -14.32 5.25
N SER A 21 -8.35 -14.90 4.78
CA SER A 21 -7.25 -14.10 4.26
C SER A 21 -7.58 -13.42 2.93
N SER A 22 -8.51 -13.95 2.13
CA SER A 22 -8.86 -13.37 0.82
C SER A 22 -9.39 -11.95 0.94
N TRP A 23 -10.16 -11.62 1.98
CA TRP A 23 -10.68 -10.27 2.20
C TRP A 23 -9.57 -9.24 2.38
N ILE A 24 -8.57 -9.60 3.19
CA ILE A 24 -7.42 -8.71 3.43
C ILE A 24 -6.55 -8.66 2.18
N SER A 25 -6.33 -9.79 1.53
CA SER A 25 -5.51 -9.89 0.32
C SER A 25 -6.09 -9.12 -0.86
N ILE A 26 -7.42 -9.04 -0.98
CA ILE A 26 -8.09 -8.19 -1.99
C ILE A 26 -7.74 -6.71 -1.73
N VAL A 27 -7.79 -6.25 -0.48
CA VAL A 27 -7.42 -4.86 -0.13
C VAL A 27 -5.95 -4.60 -0.49
N ILE A 28 -5.04 -5.52 -0.12
CA ILE A 28 -3.62 -5.42 -0.45
C ILE A 28 -3.41 -5.42 -1.97
N ALA A 29 -4.12 -6.27 -2.71
CA ALA A 29 -4.01 -6.32 -4.16
C ALA A 29 -4.51 -5.04 -4.83
N VAL A 30 -5.68 -4.52 -4.43
CA VAL A 30 -6.24 -3.28 -4.98
C VAL A 30 -5.31 -2.10 -4.72
N THR A 31 -4.78 -1.97 -3.50
CA THR A 31 -3.83 -0.91 -3.18
C THR A 31 -2.52 -1.03 -3.96
N GLY A 32 -2.06 -2.24 -4.26
CA GLY A 32 -0.91 -2.48 -5.15
C GLY A 32 -1.19 -2.05 -6.60
N LEU A 33 -2.41 -2.31 -7.12
CA LEU A 33 -2.81 -1.91 -8.46
C LEU A 33 -2.84 -0.39 -8.65
N VAL A 34 -3.15 0.37 -7.61
CA VAL A 34 -3.11 1.85 -7.63
C VAL A 34 -1.72 2.36 -8.00
N TRP A 35 -0.65 1.71 -7.55
CA TRP A 35 0.72 2.09 -7.94
C TRP A 35 1.15 1.54 -9.29
N ALA A 36 0.66 0.35 -9.64
CA ALA A 36 1.06 -0.30 -10.88
C ALA A 36 0.43 0.37 -12.11
N PHE A 37 -0.80 0.89 -11.98
CA PHE A 37 -1.59 1.36 -13.13
C PHE A 37 -2.21 2.74 -12.86
N LYS A 38 -1.82 3.74 -13.66
CA LYS A 38 -2.38 5.10 -13.58
C LYS A 38 -3.91 5.16 -13.74
N TRP A 39 -4.48 4.30 -14.59
CA TRP A 39 -5.94 4.26 -14.80
C TRP A 39 -6.67 3.77 -13.54
N VAL A 40 -6.07 2.85 -12.76
CA VAL A 40 -6.63 2.40 -11.47
C VAL A 40 -6.58 3.54 -10.46
N ASP A 41 -5.42 4.23 -10.34
CA ASP A 41 -5.26 5.39 -9.46
C ASP A 41 -6.31 6.48 -9.80
N SER A 42 -6.42 6.84 -11.09
CA SER A 42 -7.41 7.82 -11.53
C SER A 42 -8.84 7.37 -11.28
N GLY A 43 -9.14 6.08 -11.49
CA GLY A 43 -10.46 5.51 -11.24
C GLY A 43 -10.84 5.51 -9.77
N VAL A 44 -9.91 5.17 -8.88
CA VAL A 44 -10.11 5.21 -7.43
C VAL A 44 -10.36 6.65 -6.96
N GLN A 45 -9.54 7.61 -7.43
CA GLN A 45 -9.72 9.02 -7.10
C GLN A 45 -11.05 9.57 -7.62
N TRP A 46 -11.44 9.23 -8.85
CA TRP A 46 -12.70 9.63 -9.44
C TRP A 46 -13.90 9.11 -8.63
N LEU A 47 -13.90 7.83 -8.28
CA LEU A 47 -14.95 7.23 -7.43
C LEU A 47 -15.01 7.90 -6.06
N ALA A 48 -13.86 8.12 -5.44
CA ALA A 48 -13.77 8.73 -4.12
C ALA A 48 -14.24 10.19 -4.11
N ASN A 49 -14.06 10.92 -5.21
CA ASN A 49 -14.51 12.30 -5.39
C ASN A 49 -15.97 12.38 -5.90
N GLY A 50 -16.76 11.30 -5.81
CA GLY A 50 -18.17 11.28 -6.23
C GLY A 50 -18.37 11.39 -7.74
N GLY A 51 -17.46 10.83 -8.56
CA GLY A 51 -17.53 10.88 -10.00
C GLY A 51 -16.97 12.17 -10.62
N GLN A 52 -16.24 12.97 -9.84
CA GLN A 52 -15.62 14.22 -10.31
C GLN A 52 -14.12 14.04 -10.48
N THR A 53 -13.57 14.52 -11.59
CA THR A 53 -12.13 14.61 -11.78
C THR A 53 -11.64 15.91 -11.17
N ILE A 54 -11.03 15.82 -9.99
CA ILE A 54 -10.39 16.96 -9.33
C ILE A 54 -8.94 16.97 -9.77
N VAL A 55 -8.58 17.95 -10.60
CA VAL A 55 -7.19 18.20 -10.98
C VAL A 55 -6.66 19.27 -10.05
N SER A 56 -5.79 18.89 -9.13
CA SER A 56 -5.02 19.88 -8.34
C SER A 56 -4.25 20.75 -9.30
N LYS A 57 -4.54 22.05 -9.29
CA LYS A 57 -3.82 23.00 -10.16
C LYS A 57 -2.34 22.97 -9.75
N PRO A 58 -1.41 22.73 -10.68
CA PRO A 58 0.00 22.86 -10.36
C PRO A 58 0.24 24.29 -9.88
N VAL A 59 0.91 24.42 -8.75
CA VAL A 59 1.34 25.73 -8.28
C VAL A 59 2.26 26.32 -9.33
N VAL A 60 1.87 27.46 -9.86
CA VAL A 60 2.72 28.20 -10.77
C VAL A 60 3.79 28.88 -9.92
N TYR A 61 4.89 28.17 -9.72
CA TYR A 61 6.07 28.72 -9.08
C TYR A 61 6.69 29.80 -10.00
N LYS A 62 6.78 31.01 -9.48
CA LYS A 62 7.54 32.07 -10.11
C LYS A 62 8.81 32.28 -9.28
N PRO A 63 9.99 31.92 -9.81
CA PRO A 63 11.25 32.18 -9.10
C PRO A 63 11.33 33.61 -8.67
N SER A 64 11.81 33.88 -7.48
CA SER A 64 12.12 35.24 -7.04
C SER A 64 13.19 35.81 -7.96
N SER A 65 12.89 36.95 -8.61
CA SER A 65 13.81 37.60 -9.52
C SER A 65 15.04 38.22 -8.82
N THR A 66 15.11 38.14 -7.50
CA THR A 66 16.22 38.62 -6.72
C THR A 66 17.28 37.52 -6.65
N MET A 67 18.16 37.52 -7.66
CA MET A 67 19.38 36.69 -7.71
C MET A 67 20.36 37.06 -6.59
N LYS A 68 19.99 36.87 -5.34
CA LYS A 68 20.98 36.67 -4.29
C LYS A 68 21.23 35.18 -4.25
N THR A 69 22.33 34.77 -4.86
CA THR A 69 22.90 33.42 -4.76
C THR A 69 23.16 33.10 -3.28
N VAL A 70 22.13 32.71 -2.58
CA VAL A 70 22.28 32.19 -1.22
C VAL A 70 22.47 30.70 -1.36
N HIS A 71 23.71 30.23 -1.35
CA HIS A 71 24.06 28.79 -1.31
C HIS A 71 23.44 28.05 -0.12
N ASN A 72 22.68 28.72 0.73
CA ASN A 72 22.13 28.20 1.98
C ASN A 72 20.62 27.99 1.95
N GLY A 73 19.95 28.02 0.79
CA GLY A 73 18.49 27.75 0.73
C GLY A 73 18.12 26.36 1.26
N LEU A 74 18.90 25.35 0.85
CA LEU A 74 18.71 23.97 1.29
C LEU A 74 18.98 23.82 2.79
N ASP A 75 20.03 24.43 3.32
CA ASP A 75 20.39 24.39 4.74
C ASP A 75 19.30 25.02 5.59
N LYS A 76 18.77 26.18 5.16
CA LYS A 76 17.63 26.82 5.84
C LYS A 76 16.40 25.93 5.89
N ILE A 77 16.08 25.26 4.77
CA ILE A 77 14.96 24.33 4.71
C ILE A 77 15.21 23.18 5.68
N PHE A 78 16.39 22.58 5.65
CA PHE A 78 16.76 21.47 6.50
C PHE A 78 16.65 21.83 7.99
N ASP A 79 17.17 22.98 8.40
CA ASP A 79 17.12 23.47 9.77
C ASP A 79 15.71 23.87 10.22
N SER A 80 14.82 24.20 9.28
CA SER A 80 13.46 24.61 9.57
C SER A 80 12.52 23.43 9.87
N ILE A 81 12.76 22.27 9.27
CA ILE A 81 11.88 21.09 9.39
C ILE A 81 11.72 20.62 10.83
N PRO A 82 12.78 20.37 11.62
CA PRO A 82 12.62 19.91 12.99
C PRO A 82 11.93 20.93 13.90
N LYS A 83 12.08 22.22 13.58
CA LYS A 83 11.46 23.31 14.34
C LYS A 83 9.96 23.42 14.07
N GLN A 84 9.57 23.22 12.82
CA GLN A 84 8.16 23.30 12.38
C GLN A 84 7.38 22.02 12.68
N TYR A 85 8.05 20.87 12.62
CA TYR A 85 7.45 19.54 12.78
C TYR A 85 8.24 18.71 13.79
N PRO A 86 8.15 19.03 15.09
CA PRO A 86 8.96 18.36 16.13
C PRO A 86 8.62 16.87 16.29
N ASN A 87 7.44 16.46 15.87
CA ASN A 87 6.97 15.06 15.91
C ASN A 87 7.19 14.32 14.60
N ALA A 88 7.92 14.90 13.64
CA ALA A 88 8.20 14.27 12.36
C ALA A 88 9.05 13.02 12.55
N THR A 89 8.54 11.87 12.10
CA THR A 89 9.30 10.62 12.04
C THR A 89 10.01 10.42 10.72
N TYR A 90 9.51 11.10 9.71
CA TYR A 90 10.06 11.00 8.37
C TYR A 90 9.94 12.34 7.69
N ALA A 91 11.05 12.81 7.14
CA ALA A 91 11.09 13.98 6.29
C ALA A 91 12.06 13.74 5.13
N PHE A 92 11.67 14.19 3.95
CA PHE A 92 12.57 14.14 2.80
C PHE A 92 12.46 15.42 1.98
N ILE A 93 13.58 15.83 1.39
CA ILE A 93 13.68 17.01 0.53
C ILE A 93 14.01 16.50 -0.87
N SER A 94 13.14 16.77 -1.84
CA SER A 94 13.39 16.47 -3.25
C SER A 94 14.18 17.61 -3.88
N LEU A 95 15.33 17.28 -4.45
CA LEU A 95 16.15 18.24 -5.15
C LEU A 95 15.47 18.66 -6.46
N PRO A 96 15.55 19.94 -6.84
CA PRO A 96 14.97 20.44 -8.07
C PRO A 96 15.67 19.84 -9.28
N LYS A 97 14.91 19.67 -10.36
CA LYS A 97 15.44 19.13 -11.63
C LYS A 97 16.20 20.14 -12.47
N ASP A 98 15.90 21.40 -12.27
CA ASP A 98 16.48 22.53 -13.00
C ASP A 98 16.58 23.76 -12.10
N SER A 99 17.17 24.84 -12.63
CA SER A 99 17.38 26.10 -11.89
C SER A 99 16.10 26.90 -11.63
N ILE A 100 14.95 26.44 -12.15
CA ILE A 100 13.67 27.14 -12.03
C ILE A 100 12.71 26.39 -11.12
N ALA A 101 12.91 25.08 -10.91
CA ALA A 101 12.02 24.26 -10.10
C ALA A 101 12.21 24.51 -8.58
N PRO A 102 11.16 24.48 -7.76
CA PRO A 102 11.29 24.61 -6.32
C PRO A 102 11.84 23.34 -5.67
N TYR A 103 12.36 23.46 -4.43
CA TYR A 103 12.51 22.32 -3.56
C TYR A 103 11.13 21.85 -3.10
N TYR A 104 10.92 20.55 -3.05
CA TYR A 104 9.73 19.96 -2.42
C TYR A 104 10.13 19.22 -1.16
N THR A 105 9.44 19.52 -0.07
CA THR A 105 9.58 18.76 1.18
C THR A 105 8.35 17.92 1.40
N TYR A 106 8.55 16.72 1.92
CA TYR A 106 7.51 15.84 2.38
C TYR A 106 7.82 15.48 3.83
N VAL A 107 6.89 15.77 4.73
CA VAL A 107 7.04 15.51 6.16
C VAL A 107 5.85 14.70 6.63
N ARG A 108 6.10 13.63 7.37
CA ARG A 108 5.06 12.80 7.99
C ARG A 108 5.28 12.71 9.49
N GLU A 109 4.22 12.90 10.26
CA GLU A 109 4.18 12.69 11.69
C GLU A 109 3.66 11.29 12.02
N HIS A 110 4.26 10.64 13.03
CA HIS A 110 4.12 9.19 13.25
C HIS A 110 2.74 8.73 13.72
N GLU A 111 2.09 9.50 14.57
CA GLU A 111 0.82 9.10 15.21
C GLU A 111 -0.40 9.63 14.46
N ASN A 112 -0.20 10.64 13.65
CA ASN A 112 -1.23 11.24 12.84
C ASN A 112 -0.94 10.96 11.37
N ILE A 113 -1.97 10.64 10.61
CA ILE A 113 -1.91 10.48 9.16
C ILE A 113 -1.63 11.85 8.48
N ASN A 114 -1.06 12.78 9.23
CA ASN A 114 -0.77 14.12 8.78
C ASN A 114 0.48 14.11 7.92
N GLU A 115 0.28 14.39 6.66
CA GLU A 115 1.32 14.59 5.67
C GLU A 115 1.33 16.07 5.28
N TYR A 116 2.53 16.64 5.30
CA TYR A 116 2.76 18.02 4.89
C TYR A 116 3.67 18.02 3.66
N ILE A 117 3.18 18.62 2.60
CA ILE A 117 3.96 18.82 1.39
C ILE A 117 4.16 20.33 1.23
N ALA A 118 5.39 20.78 1.22
CA ALA A 118 5.69 22.19 1.02
C ALA A 118 6.66 22.38 -0.15
N SER A 119 6.49 23.46 -0.87
CA SER A 119 7.44 23.92 -1.88
C SER A 119 8.19 25.15 -1.39
N TYR A 120 9.48 25.20 -1.68
CA TYR A 120 10.37 26.27 -1.26
C TYR A 120 11.14 26.82 -2.45
N ASP A 121 11.33 28.12 -2.45
CA ASP A 121 12.16 28.79 -3.45
C ASP A 121 13.62 28.33 -3.35
N GLN A 122 14.25 28.01 -4.49
CA GLN A 122 15.62 27.51 -4.53
C GLN A 122 16.63 28.50 -3.98
N HIS A 123 16.40 29.78 -4.22
CA HIS A 123 17.38 30.83 -3.97
C HIS A 123 17.25 31.40 -2.56
N SER A 124 16.02 31.68 -2.13
CA SER A 124 15.77 32.30 -0.83
C SER A 124 15.58 31.27 0.31
N GLY A 125 15.20 30.04 -0.02
CA GLY A 125 14.76 29.04 0.95
C GLY A 125 13.44 29.39 1.61
N GLU A 126 12.69 30.36 1.07
CA GLU A 126 11.39 30.73 1.59
C GLU A 126 10.31 29.78 1.11
N ARG A 127 9.34 29.50 1.98
CA ARG A 127 8.22 28.62 1.65
C ARG A 127 7.25 29.32 0.71
N VAL A 128 7.06 28.74 -0.47
CA VAL A 128 6.14 29.24 -1.49
C VAL A 128 4.74 28.73 -1.25
N GLU A 129 4.61 27.44 -0.90
CA GLU A 129 3.32 26.79 -0.69
C GLU A 129 3.40 25.73 0.39
N LEU A 130 2.29 25.52 1.08
CA LEU A 130 2.08 24.43 2.01
C LEU A 130 0.75 23.74 1.68
N SER A 131 0.83 22.49 1.30
CA SER A 131 -0.32 21.58 1.24
C SER A 131 -0.30 20.68 2.46
N SER A 132 -1.42 20.61 3.17
CA SER A 132 -1.62 19.70 4.29
C SER A 132 -2.72 18.70 3.94
N PHE A 133 -2.69 17.54 4.60
CA PHE A 133 -3.66 16.47 4.40
C PHE A 133 -5.12 16.96 4.46
N ASP A 134 -5.42 17.90 5.34
CA ASP A 134 -6.78 18.44 5.51
C ASP A 134 -7.32 19.14 4.27
N LYS A 135 -6.43 19.75 3.48
CA LYS A 135 -6.78 20.50 2.26
C LYS A 135 -6.92 19.63 1.01
N LEU A 136 -6.52 18.36 1.10
CA LEU A 136 -6.61 17.43 -0.01
C LEU A 136 -8.08 17.05 -0.29
N SER A 137 -8.40 16.78 -1.55
CA SER A 137 -9.64 16.13 -1.94
C SER A 137 -9.72 14.72 -1.35
N ILE A 138 -10.92 14.13 -1.31
CA ILE A 138 -11.11 12.77 -0.80
C ILE A 138 -10.27 11.77 -1.58
N GLY A 139 -10.20 11.90 -2.91
CA GLY A 139 -9.39 11.04 -3.76
C GLY A 139 -7.89 11.14 -3.47
N GLU A 140 -7.38 12.37 -3.26
CA GLU A 140 -5.99 12.60 -2.89
C GLU A 140 -5.66 12.06 -1.49
N LYS A 141 -6.60 12.19 -0.54
CA LYS A 141 -6.48 11.58 0.80
C LYS A 141 -6.35 10.07 0.72
N ILE A 142 -7.19 9.42 -0.06
CA ILE A 142 -7.13 7.96 -0.25
C ILE A 142 -5.78 7.57 -0.90
N ARG A 143 -5.33 8.34 -1.88
CA ARG A 143 -4.04 8.10 -2.53
C ARG A 143 -2.87 8.24 -1.55
N SER A 144 -2.86 9.25 -0.70
CA SER A 144 -1.79 9.44 0.29
C SER A 144 -1.80 8.32 1.35
N LEU A 145 -2.98 7.81 1.72
CA LEU A 145 -3.15 6.69 2.64
C LEU A 145 -2.86 5.32 2.02
N ASN A 146 -2.74 5.23 0.69
CA ASN A 146 -2.63 3.95 -0.01
C ASN A 146 -1.48 3.08 0.51
N TYR A 147 -0.31 3.68 0.82
CA TYR A 147 0.81 2.95 1.42
C TYR A 147 0.45 2.41 2.80
N SER A 148 -0.12 3.24 3.65
CA SER A 148 -0.47 2.87 5.03
C SER A 148 -1.53 1.76 5.08
N ILE A 149 -2.45 1.75 4.13
CA ILE A 149 -3.44 0.68 3.95
C ILE A 149 -2.76 -0.59 3.45
N HIS A 150 -1.89 -0.47 2.43
CA HIS A 150 -1.22 -1.62 1.80
C HIS A 150 -0.37 -2.43 2.79
N VAL A 151 0.40 -1.74 3.62
CA VAL A 151 1.26 -2.39 4.63
C VAL A 151 0.55 -2.62 5.97
N GLY A 152 -0.72 -2.21 6.10
CA GLY A 152 -1.51 -2.33 7.33
C GLY A 152 -1.15 -1.32 8.42
N SER A 153 -0.22 -0.37 8.17
CA SER A 153 0.22 0.60 9.18
C SER A 153 -0.87 1.57 9.62
N ILE A 154 -1.94 1.72 8.87
CA ILE A 154 -3.11 2.53 9.23
C ILE A 154 -3.77 2.09 10.57
N LEU A 155 -3.64 0.81 10.92
CA LEU A 155 -4.08 0.25 12.19
C LEU A 155 -2.91 0.04 13.17
N GLY A 156 -1.76 0.68 12.93
CA GLY A 156 -0.56 0.51 13.74
C GLY A 156 0.04 -0.89 13.66
N VAL A 157 0.63 -1.34 14.77
CA VAL A 157 1.28 -2.66 14.86
C VAL A 157 0.31 -3.82 14.60
N PRO A 158 -0.92 -3.86 15.17
CA PRO A 158 -1.88 -4.90 14.88
C PRO A 158 -2.19 -5.06 13.39
N GLY A 159 -2.34 -3.94 12.67
CA GLY A 159 -2.60 -3.97 11.23
C GLY A 159 -1.42 -4.53 10.42
N LYS A 160 -0.19 -4.19 10.78
CA LYS A 160 1.02 -4.76 10.17
C LYS A 160 1.11 -6.27 10.37
N ILE A 161 0.79 -6.75 11.58
CA ILE A 161 0.75 -8.18 11.90
C ILE A 161 -0.32 -8.87 11.05
N LEU A 162 -1.51 -8.27 10.95
CA LEU A 162 -2.62 -8.80 10.15
C LEU A 162 -2.24 -8.90 8.66
N ALA A 163 -1.66 -7.85 8.09
CA ALA A 163 -1.20 -7.83 6.71
C ALA A 163 -0.11 -8.89 6.45
N PHE A 164 0.84 -9.04 7.38
CA PHE A 164 1.88 -10.06 7.31
C PHE A 164 1.29 -11.48 7.25
N PHE A 165 0.40 -11.82 8.19
CA PHE A 165 -0.20 -13.16 8.20
C PHE A 165 -1.12 -13.41 7.01
N ALA A 166 -1.89 -12.42 6.56
CA ALA A 166 -2.69 -12.54 5.36
C ALA A 166 -1.84 -12.83 4.12
N SER A 167 -0.72 -12.13 3.97
CA SER A 167 0.23 -12.34 2.87
C SER A 167 0.90 -13.72 2.95
N LEU A 168 1.31 -14.15 4.15
CA LEU A 168 1.92 -15.48 4.37
C LEU A 168 0.94 -16.60 4.04
N ILE A 169 -0.32 -16.47 4.51
CA ILE A 169 -1.37 -17.44 4.18
C ILE A 169 -1.59 -17.46 2.67
N SER A 170 -1.76 -16.31 2.03
CA SER A 170 -1.97 -16.21 0.58
C SER A 170 -0.84 -16.85 -0.21
N ALA A 171 0.41 -16.65 0.19
CA ALA A 171 1.57 -17.30 -0.42
C ALA A 171 1.55 -18.84 -0.24
N SER A 172 0.96 -19.35 0.86
CA SER A 172 0.84 -20.79 1.12
C SER A 172 -0.30 -21.46 0.33
N LEU A 173 -1.32 -20.71 -0.11
CA LEU A 173 -2.50 -21.26 -0.78
C LEU A 173 -2.20 -22.04 -2.08
N PRO A 174 -1.30 -21.58 -2.98
CA PRO A 174 -0.94 -22.35 -4.16
C PRO A 174 -0.34 -23.71 -3.80
N VAL A 175 0.52 -23.77 -2.79
CA VAL A 175 1.16 -25.01 -2.34
C VAL A 175 0.12 -25.98 -1.75
N THR A 176 -0.70 -25.49 -0.83
CA THR A 176 -1.75 -26.32 -0.20
C THR A 176 -2.82 -26.75 -1.21
N GLY A 177 -3.20 -25.88 -2.14
CA GLY A 177 -4.10 -26.18 -3.24
C GLY A 177 -3.53 -27.23 -4.19
N PHE A 178 -2.26 -27.15 -4.56
CA PHE A 178 -1.58 -28.16 -5.35
C PHE A 178 -1.58 -29.54 -4.66
N LEU A 179 -1.29 -29.59 -3.36
CA LEU A 179 -1.32 -30.83 -2.58
C LEU A 179 -2.72 -31.46 -2.55
N ILE A 180 -3.78 -30.65 -2.46
CA ILE A 180 -5.17 -31.11 -2.49
C ILE A 180 -5.50 -31.69 -3.88
N TRP A 181 -5.15 -30.97 -4.95
CA TRP A 181 -5.37 -31.40 -6.33
C TRP A 181 -4.64 -32.71 -6.63
N TRP A 182 -3.34 -32.78 -6.29
CA TRP A 182 -2.52 -33.99 -6.46
C TRP A 182 -3.09 -35.20 -5.72
N GLY A 183 -3.55 -34.98 -4.48
CA GLY A 183 -4.14 -36.02 -3.66
C GLY A 183 -5.45 -36.58 -4.25
N ARG A 184 -6.27 -35.73 -4.90
CA ARG A 184 -7.51 -36.15 -5.60
C ARG A 184 -7.21 -36.95 -6.87
N ARG A 185 -6.20 -36.55 -7.63
CA ARG A 185 -5.80 -37.22 -8.88
C ARG A 185 -5.35 -38.66 -8.64
N LYS A 186 -4.60 -38.89 -7.55
CA LYS A 186 -4.17 -40.25 -7.16
C LYS A 186 -5.33 -41.15 -6.76
N ARG A 187 -6.41 -40.65 -6.19
CA ARG A 187 -7.59 -41.43 -5.81
C ARG A 187 -8.39 -41.90 -7.03
N LYS A 188 -8.53 -41.12 -8.05
CA LYS A 188 -9.26 -41.48 -9.28
C LYS A 188 -8.58 -42.62 -10.06
N LYS A 189 -7.28 -42.86 -9.86
CA LYS A 189 -6.50 -43.91 -10.52
C LYS A 189 -6.49 -45.26 -9.77
N ALA A 190 -7.03 -45.31 -8.54
CA ALA A 190 -7.10 -46.58 -7.79
C ALA A 190 -8.25 -47.42 -8.33
N PRO A 191 -8.01 -48.65 -8.80
CA PRO A 191 -9.09 -49.52 -9.33
C PRO A 191 -10.07 -49.82 -8.23
N THR A 192 -11.36 -49.73 -8.58
CA THR A 192 -12.48 -50.13 -7.70
C THR A 192 -12.37 -51.63 -7.48
N ARG A 193 -11.96 -52.04 -6.28
CA ARG A 193 -11.92 -53.47 -5.88
C ARG A 193 -13.36 -54.00 -5.94
N LYS A 194 -13.67 -54.81 -6.98
CA LYS A 194 -14.95 -55.47 -7.13
C LYS A 194 -15.20 -56.32 -5.86
N ARG A 195 -16.29 -56.02 -5.18
CA ARG A 195 -16.75 -56.79 -4.04
C ARG A 195 -17.20 -58.15 -4.59
N VAL A 196 -16.41 -59.19 -4.38
CA VAL A 196 -16.82 -60.56 -4.69
C VAL A 196 -17.89 -60.93 -3.67
N THR A 197 -19.13 -60.95 -4.11
CA THR A 197 -20.25 -61.56 -3.36
C THR A 197 -20.13 -63.06 -3.51
N SER A 198 -19.64 -63.75 -2.49
CA SER A 198 -19.78 -65.20 -2.38
C SER A 198 -21.26 -65.52 -2.22
N LYS A 199 -21.88 -66.08 -3.29
CA LYS A 199 -23.15 -66.77 -3.17
C LYS A 199 -22.83 -68.13 -2.52
N THR A 200 -23.18 -68.30 -1.27
CA THR A 200 -23.31 -69.60 -0.65
C THR A 200 -24.65 -70.20 -1.04
N SER A 201 -24.59 -71.33 -1.73
CA SER A 201 -25.74 -72.26 -1.97
C SER A 201 -26.03 -73.02 -0.72
#